data_f857ddf7815f412e94b89631f6fbd7b6
#
_entry.id   f857ddf7815f412e94b89631f6fbd7b6
#
_cell.length_a   1.000
_cell.length_b   1.000
_cell.length_c   1.000
_cell.angle_alpha   90.00
_cell.angle_beta   90.00
_cell.angle_gamma   90.00
#
_symmetry.space_group_name_H-M   'P 1'
#
loop_
_entity.id
_entity.type
_entity.pdbx_description
1 polymer ?
#
loop_
_entity_poly.entity_id
_entity_poly.type
_entity_poly.pdbx_seq_one_letter_code
_entity_poly.pdbx_strand_id
1 'polypeptide(L)'
;NLPHVYVEFLDANNRPVKPGEPGKIVVTDLNNRGMPLIRYRVEDVGVYTEKTCSCGRGMSILERLEGRVADFLKLPAGGQVAGISLVERTLTKVPGIEQMQLVQDALDHVIINRVKGQDFNEHTDTGLISAMREVFDDSVELEIKDVSNIPQEASGKYRFSICKV
;
A
#
# COMPACT_ATOMS: atom_id res chain seq x y z
N ASN A 1 -16.43 -27.28 5.75
CA ASN A 1 -16.52 -26.00 6.47
C ASN A 1 -17.24 -25.01 5.58
N LEU A 2 -18.35 -24.47 6.02
CA LEU A 2 -19.03 -23.38 5.33
C LEU A 2 -18.14 -22.12 5.39
N PRO A 3 -18.08 -21.32 4.33
CA PRO A 3 -17.37 -20.04 4.38
C PRO A 3 -18.03 -19.14 5.43
N HIS A 4 -17.21 -18.58 6.32
CA HIS A 4 -17.67 -17.64 7.34
C HIS A 4 -17.75 -16.21 6.81
N VAL A 5 -17.04 -15.93 5.72
CA VAL A 5 -16.91 -14.60 5.14
C VAL A 5 -17.15 -14.68 3.63
N TYR A 6 -17.99 -13.81 3.12
CA TYR A 6 -18.13 -13.55 1.70
C TYR A 6 -17.24 -12.37 1.32
N VAL A 7 -16.40 -12.54 0.29
CA VAL A 7 -15.41 -11.55 -0.13
C VAL A 7 -15.72 -11.08 -1.55
N GLU A 8 -15.79 -9.77 -1.74
CA GLU A 8 -15.93 -9.10 -3.02
C GLU A 8 -14.64 -8.33 -3.34
N PHE A 9 -14.29 -8.24 -4.62
CA PHE A 9 -13.19 -7.41 -5.13
C PHE A 9 -13.80 -6.38 -6.09
N LEU A 10 -13.73 -5.08 -5.73
CA LEU A 10 -14.46 -4.02 -6.39
C LEU A 10 -13.53 -2.94 -6.96
N ASP A 11 -13.90 -2.39 -8.12
CA ASP A 11 -13.25 -1.23 -8.71
C ASP A 11 -13.60 0.09 -7.98
N ALA A 12 -13.13 1.23 -8.50
CA ALA A 12 -13.43 2.56 -7.96
C ALA A 12 -14.94 2.90 -7.99
N ASN A 13 -15.69 2.28 -8.92
CA ASN A 13 -17.14 2.47 -9.10
C ASN A 13 -17.99 1.46 -8.33
N ASN A 14 -17.36 0.66 -7.45
CA ASN A 14 -17.99 -0.44 -6.69
C ASN A 14 -18.56 -1.57 -7.57
N ARG A 15 -17.98 -1.81 -8.76
CA ARG A 15 -18.32 -2.93 -9.63
C ARG A 15 -17.30 -4.05 -9.44
N PRO A 16 -17.70 -5.33 -9.54
CA PRO A 16 -16.76 -6.44 -9.46
C PRO A 16 -15.67 -6.33 -10.53
N VAL A 17 -14.41 -6.53 -10.12
CA VAL A 17 -13.27 -6.65 -11.05
C VAL A 17 -13.18 -8.06 -11.62
N LYS A 18 -12.41 -8.22 -12.70
CA LYS A 18 -12.15 -9.55 -13.27
C LYS A 18 -11.05 -10.28 -12.51
N PRO A 19 -10.98 -11.61 -12.58
CA PRO A 19 -9.85 -12.38 -12.06
C PRO A 19 -8.52 -11.86 -12.61
N GLY A 20 -7.53 -11.71 -11.75
CA GLY A 20 -6.21 -11.15 -12.09
C GLY A 20 -6.12 -9.62 -12.03
N GLU A 21 -7.23 -8.91 -11.89
CA GLU A 21 -7.26 -7.45 -11.73
C GLU A 21 -7.27 -7.06 -10.24
N PRO A 22 -6.59 -5.98 -9.83
CA PRO A 22 -6.65 -5.47 -8.47
C PRO A 22 -8.03 -4.90 -8.16
N GLY A 23 -8.58 -5.24 -7.00
CA GLY A 23 -9.84 -4.73 -6.50
C GLY A 23 -9.80 -4.42 -5.00
N LYS A 24 -10.58 -3.42 -4.59
CA LYS A 24 -10.79 -3.11 -3.18
C LYS A 24 -11.52 -4.29 -2.53
N ILE A 25 -10.99 -4.77 -1.41
CA ILE A 25 -11.56 -5.90 -0.69
C ILE A 25 -12.74 -5.41 0.15
N VAL A 26 -13.88 -6.05 -0.04
CA VAL A 26 -15.09 -5.83 0.71
C VAL A 26 -15.54 -7.16 1.28
N VAL A 27 -15.84 -7.20 2.57
CA VAL A 27 -16.19 -8.44 3.27
C VAL A 27 -17.59 -8.36 3.88
N THR A 28 -18.29 -9.50 3.85
CA THR A 28 -19.54 -9.70 4.60
C THR A 28 -19.31 -10.88 5.53
N ASP A 29 -19.43 -10.65 6.85
CA ASP A 29 -19.36 -11.72 7.85
C ASP A 29 -20.72 -12.40 7.94
N LEU A 30 -20.75 -13.70 7.67
CA LEU A 30 -21.98 -14.48 7.62
C LEU A 30 -22.39 -15.07 8.99
N ASN A 31 -21.52 -15.00 9.99
CA ASN A 31 -21.73 -15.63 11.28
C ASN A 31 -21.85 -14.68 12.46
N ASN A 32 -21.25 -13.50 12.39
CA ASN A 32 -21.22 -12.57 13.50
C ASN A 32 -22.56 -11.80 13.60
N ARG A 33 -23.43 -12.27 14.49
CA ARG A 33 -24.76 -11.65 14.72
C ARG A 33 -24.70 -10.47 15.69
N GLY A 34 -23.65 -10.37 16.49
CA GLY A 34 -23.49 -9.29 17.48
C GLY A 34 -23.03 -7.97 16.84
N MET A 35 -22.17 -8.06 15.82
CA MET A 35 -21.71 -6.95 15.01
C MET A 35 -21.62 -7.40 13.55
N PRO A 36 -22.74 -7.45 12.83
CA PRO A 36 -22.75 -7.94 11.46
C PRO A 36 -22.03 -6.95 10.55
N LEU A 37 -20.88 -7.35 10.02
CA LEU A 37 -20.17 -6.62 8.99
C LEU A 37 -20.77 -6.99 7.63
N ILE A 38 -21.60 -6.11 7.10
CA ILE A 38 -22.23 -6.29 5.78
C ILE A 38 -21.56 -5.35 4.79
N ARG A 39 -20.90 -5.91 3.75
CA ARG A 39 -20.15 -5.16 2.74
C ARG A 39 -19.18 -4.14 3.35
N TYR A 40 -18.47 -4.60 4.39
CA TYR A 40 -17.49 -3.80 5.09
C TYR A 40 -16.21 -3.68 4.24
N ARG A 41 -15.76 -2.45 3.99
CA ARG A 41 -14.51 -2.17 3.30
C ARG A 41 -13.36 -2.31 4.28
N VAL A 42 -12.47 -3.27 4.02
CA VAL A 42 -11.28 -3.48 4.89
C VAL A 42 -10.13 -2.55 4.55
N GLU A 43 -10.31 -1.69 3.52
CA GLU A 43 -9.31 -0.73 3.02
C GLU A 43 -8.05 -1.38 2.42
N ASP A 44 -8.12 -2.67 2.10
CA ASP A 44 -7.06 -3.39 1.41
C ASP A 44 -7.42 -3.59 -0.07
N VAL A 45 -6.38 -3.69 -0.92
CA VAL A 45 -6.49 -4.05 -2.33
C VAL A 45 -5.89 -5.44 -2.51
N GLY A 46 -6.61 -6.31 -3.18
CA GLY A 46 -6.15 -7.66 -3.49
C GLY A 46 -6.51 -8.08 -4.90
N VAL A 47 -5.85 -9.12 -5.34
CA VAL A 47 -6.11 -9.78 -6.63
C VAL A 47 -6.57 -11.19 -6.36
N TYR A 48 -7.72 -11.58 -6.90
CA TYR A 48 -8.20 -12.95 -6.82
C TYR A 48 -7.97 -13.70 -8.12
N THR A 49 -8.00 -15.03 -8.04
CA THR A 49 -7.82 -15.91 -9.19
C THR A 49 -8.91 -16.98 -9.23
N GLU A 50 -9.22 -17.46 -10.43
CA GLU A 50 -10.10 -18.62 -10.64
C GLU A 50 -9.36 -19.96 -10.55
N LYS A 51 -8.03 -19.94 -10.34
CA LYS A 51 -7.26 -21.17 -10.13
C LYS A 51 -7.79 -21.92 -8.93
N THR A 52 -7.87 -23.23 -9.06
CA THR A 52 -8.23 -24.12 -7.94
C THR A 52 -7.03 -24.32 -7.03
N CYS A 53 -7.28 -24.34 -5.71
CA CYS A 53 -6.22 -24.64 -4.74
C CYS A 53 -5.81 -26.11 -4.87
N SER A 54 -4.51 -26.40 -4.83
CA SER A 54 -3.98 -27.77 -4.80
C SER A 54 -4.46 -28.59 -3.59
N CYS A 55 -5.02 -27.95 -2.56
CA CYS A 55 -5.60 -28.61 -1.40
C CYS A 55 -6.99 -29.26 -1.67
N GLY A 56 -7.55 -29.10 -2.87
CA GLY A 56 -8.84 -29.66 -3.29
C GLY A 56 -10.08 -28.97 -2.69
N ARG A 57 -9.93 -27.90 -1.95
CA ARG A 57 -11.06 -27.08 -1.46
C ARG A 57 -11.55 -26.17 -2.57
N GLY A 58 -12.84 -26.21 -2.88
CA GLY A 58 -13.45 -25.39 -3.95
C GLY A 58 -13.65 -23.92 -3.61
N MET A 59 -12.77 -23.30 -2.81
CA MET A 59 -12.85 -21.91 -2.41
C MET A 59 -11.99 -21.03 -3.30
N SER A 60 -12.45 -19.81 -3.57
CA SER A 60 -11.67 -18.81 -4.28
C SER A 60 -10.36 -18.51 -3.58
N ILE A 61 -9.33 -18.22 -4.36
CA ILE A 61 -7.98 -17.92 -3.86
C ILE A 61 -7.70 -16.43 -4.00
N LEU A 62 -7.23 -15.81 -2.93
CA LEU A 62 -6.53 -14.55 -3.01
C LEU A 62 -5.14 -14.84 -3.60
N GLU A 63 -4.86 -14.36 -4.80
CA GLU A 63 -3.57 -14.58 -5.47
C GLU A 63 -2.47 -13.76 -4.81
N ARG A 64 -2.78 -12.49 -4.52
CA ARG A 64 -1.89 -11.59 -3.79
C ARG A 64 -2.66 -10.45 -3.11
N LEU A 65 -2.10 -9.96 -2.03
CA LEU A 65 -2.50 -8.72 -1.37
C LEU A 65 -1.57 -7.61 -1.86
N GLU A 66 -2.14 -6.53 -2.42
CA GLU A 66 -1.35 -5.43 -2.98
C GLU A 66 -1.05 -4.31 -1.97
N GLY A 67 -1.74 -4.30 -0.84
CA GLY A 67 -1.61 -3.27 0.20
C GLY A 67 -2.90 -2.50 0.43
N ARG A 68 -2.82 -1.34 1.07
CA ARG A 68 -3.97 -0.53 1.43
C ARG A 68 -4.34 0.47 0.34
N VAL A 69 -5.63 0.76 0.20
CA VAL A 69 -6.15 1.78 -0.74
C VAL A 69 -5.49 3.14 -0.51
N ALA A 70 -5.24 3.50 0.76
CA ALA A 70 -4.61 4.76 1.14
C ALA A 70 -3.09 4.82 0.90
N ASP A 71 -2.47 3.69 0.55
CA ASP A 71 -1.01 3.55 0.47
C ASP A 71 -0.49 3.53 -0.97
N PHE A 72 -1.35 3.78 -1.97
CA PHE A 72 -0.93 3.85 -3.38
C PHE A 72 -0.61 5.29 -3.79
N LEU A 73 0.58 5.46 -4.37
CA LEU A 73 1.01 6.71 -5.00
C LEU A 73 0.77 6.62 -6.51
N LYS A 74 0.38 7.73 -7.13
CA LYS A 74 0.09 7.80 -8.56
C LYS A 74 1.36 8.13 -9.35
N LEU A 75 1.50 7.53 -10.54
CA LEU A 75 2.59 7.82 -11.44
C LEU A 75 2.13 8.78 -12.55
N PRO A 76 2.94 9.79 -12.96
CA PRO A 76 2.57 10.73 -14.02
C PRO A 76 2.26 10.05 -15.35
N ALA A 77 2.99 9.00 -15.70
CA ALA A 77 2.77 8.19 -16.89
C ALA A 77 1.53 7.29 -16.83
N GLY A 78 0.77 7.34 -15.74
CA GLY A 78 -0.35 6.45 -15.44
C GLY A 78 0.07 5.23 -14.62
N GLY A 79 -0.90 4.63 -13.94
CA GLY A 79 -0.66 3.55 -12.98
C GLY A 79 -0.42 4.06 -11.56
N GLN A 80 -0.11 3.13 -10.68
CA GLN A 80 0.11 3.41 -9.26
C GLN A 80 1.12 2.43 -8.66
N VAL A 81 1.79 2.86 -7.59
CA VAL A 81 2.74 2.05 -6.83
C VAL A 81 2.31 1.97 -5.37
N ALA A 82 2.42 0.78 -4.78
CA ALA A 82 2.16 0.60 -3.35
C ALA A 82 3.26 1.27 -2.53
N GLY A 83 2.91 2.33 -1.81
CA GLY A 83 3.86 3.12 -1.04
C GLY A 83 4.55 2.32 0.05
N ILE A 84 3.84 1.39 0.71
CA ILE A 84 4.43 0.49 1.73
C ILE A 84 5.58 -0.34 1.14
N SER A 85 5.39 -0.95 -0.03
CA SER A 85 6.42 -1.75 -0.68
C SER A 85 7.64 -0.90 -1.09
N LEU A 86 7.39 0.34 -1.50
CA LEU A 86 8.45 1.27 -1.85
C LEU A 86 9.26 1.69 -0.61
N VAL A 87 8.57 2.01 0.49
CA VAL A 87 9.21 2.36 1.78
C VAL A 87 10.02 1.18 2.32
N GLU A 88 9.44 -0.02 2.43
CA GLU A 88 10.14 -1.20 2.95
C GLU A 88 11.38 -1.55 2.11
N ARG A 89 11.26 -1.52 0.78
CA ARG A 89 12.39 -1.76 -0.12
C ARG A 89 13.50 -0.72 0.07
N THR A 90 13.13 0.55 0.25
CA THR A 90 14.08 1.63 0.45
C THR A 90 14.79 1.50 1.79
N LEU A 91 14.07 1.27 2.89
CA LEU A 91 14.66 1.07 4.22
C LEU A 91 15.59 -0.15 4.27
N THR A 92 15.32 -1.18 3.45
CA THR A 92 16.19 -2.36 3.36
C THR A 92 17.48 -2.07 2.57
N LYS A 93 17.42 -1.22 1.53
CA LYS A 93 18.55 -0.92 0.65
C LYS A 93 19.43 0.24 1.12
N VAL A 94 18.84 1.20 1.83
CA VAL A 94 19.47 2.47 2.20
C VAL A 94 19.65 2.53 3.72
N PRO A 95 20.89 2.31 4.23
CA PRO A 95 21.15 2.41 5.66
C PRO A 95 21.03 3.85 6.15
N GLY A 96 20.82 4.01 7.45
CA GLY A 96 20.79 5.32 8.10
C GLY A 96 19.42 6.01 8.10
N ILE A 97 18.35 5.34 7.65
CA ILE A 97 16.97 5.82 7.78
C ILE A 97 16.26 4.91 8.77
N GLU A 98 15.75 5.46 9.86
CA GLU A 98 15.02 4.73 10.89
C GLU A 98 13.53 4.60 10.54
N GLN A 99 12.92 5.69 10.08
CA GLN A 99 11.52 5.72 9.66
C GLN A 99 11.38 6.53 8.37
N MET A 100 10.44 6.15 7.53
CA MET A 100 10.15 6.86 6.28
C MET A 100 8.65 6.86 5.98
N GLN A 101 8.16 7.99 5.47
CA GLN A 101 6.80 8.16 4.97
C GLN A 101 6.83 8.96 3.68
N LEU A 102 6.05 8.54 2.69
CA LEU A 102 5.89 9.24 1.43
C LEU A 102 4.56 10.01 1.42
N VAL A 103 4.59 11.29 1.08
CA VAL A 103 3.39 12.11 0.93
C VAL A 103 3.36 12.69 -0.48
N GLN A 104 2.43 12.22 -1.30
CA GLN A 104 2.20 12.78 -2.62
C GLN A 104 1.07 13.81 -2.52
N ASP A 105 1.38 15.07 -2.69
CA ASP A 105 0.43 16.19 -2.65
C ASP A 105 0.08 16.77 -4.03
N ALA A 106 0.93 16.48 -5.03
CA ALA A 106 0.64 16.69 -6.45
C ALA A 106 1.11 15.47 -7.27
N LEU A 107 0.63 15.33 -8.50
CA LEU A 107 0.98 14.20 -9.36
C LEU A 107 2.50 14.14 -9.65
N ASP A 108 3.12 15.30 -9.70
CA ASP A 108 4.52 15.55 -9.99
C ASP A 108 5.35 15.93 -8.74
N HIS A 109 4.80 15.78 -7.52
CA HIS A 109 5.50 16.13 -6.28
C HIS A 109 5.31 15.09 -5.18
N VAL A 110 6.42 14.59 -4.63
CA VAL A 110 6.45 13.63 -3.53
C VAL A 110 7.39 14.11 -2.42
N ILE A 111 6.83 14.30 -1.25
CA ILE A 111 7.56 14.62 -0.02
C ILE A 111 7.98 13.32 0.66
N ILE A 112 9.25 13.19 0.99
CA ILE A 112 9.86 12.07 1.69
C ILE A 112 10.15 12.52 3.12
N ASN A 113 9.23 12.29 4.04
CA ASN A 113 9.48 12.48 5.46
C ASN A 113 10.36 11.32 5.95
N ARG A 114 11.48 11.62 6.62
CA ARG A 114 12.35 10.60 7.20
C ARG A 114 12.83 10.95 8.60
N VAL A 115 13.04 9.92 9.41
CA VAL A 115 13.77 9.99 10.67
C VAL A 115 15.16 9.44 10.43
N LYS A 116 16.19 10.20 10.77
CA LYS A 116 17.58 9.76 10.65
C LYS A 116 17.90 8.70 11.71
N GLY A 117 18.48 7.59 11.28
CA GLY A 117 18.99 6.54 12.15
C GLY A 117 20.46 6.73 12.51
N GLN A 118 21.00 5.83 13.32
CA GLN A 118 22.39 5.90 13.80
C GLN A 118 23.44 5.83 12.68
N ASP A 119 23.15 5.08 11.62
CA ASP A 119 24.07 4.86 10.48
C ASP A 119 23.92 5.92 9.38
N PHE A 120 23.22 7.04 9.66
CA PHE A 120 23.05 8.13 8.71
C PHE A 120 24.40 8.74 8.32
N ASN A 121 24.67 8.83 7.00
CA ASN A 121 25.92 9.36 6.45
C ASN A 121 25.68 10.10 5.13
N GLU A 122 26.74 10.64 4.52
CA GLU A 122 26.68 11.41 3.29
C GLU A 122 26.15 10.66 2.07
N HIS A 123 26.20 9.32 2.07
CA HIS A 123 25.68 8.50 0.98
C HIS A 123 24.20 8.17 1.13
N THR A 124 23.61 8.38 2.31
CA THR A 124 22.21 8.06 2.58
C THR A 124 21.27 8.84 1.66
N ASP A 125 21.52 10.13 1.42
CA ASP A 125 20.69 10.96 0.56
C ASP A 125 20.76 10.53 -0.90
N THR A 126 21.95 10.24 -1.39
CA THR A 126 22.15 9.75 -2.75
C THR A 126 21.48 8.39 -2.96
N GLY A 127 21.62 7.48 -2.00
CA GLY A 127 20.96 6.17 -2.01
C GLY A 127 19.43 6.28 -1.99
N LEU A 128 18.90 7.17 -1.16
CA LEU A 128 17.46 7.43 -1.06
C LEU A 128 16.89 7.95 -2.39
N ILE A 129 17.50 8.99 -2.96
CA ILE A 129 17.07 9.54 -4.26
C ILE A 129 17.18 8.47 -5.36
N SER A 130 18.28 7.72 -5.41
CA SER A 130 18.44 6.63 -6.38
C SER A 130 17.32 5.57 -6.27
N ALA A 131 16.96 5.16 -5.04
CA ALA A 131 15.89 4.21 -4.82
C ALA A 131 14.50 4.75 -5.23
N MET A 132 14.25 6.05 -5.04
CA MET A 132 13.02 6.70 -5.49
C MET A 132 12.96 6.84 -7.01
N ARG A 133 14.10 7.15 -7.66
CA ARG A 133 14.20 7.26 -9.12
C ARG A 133 14.05 5.93 -9.88
N GLU A 134 14.15 4.78 -9.19
CA GLU A 134 13.75 3.49 -9.78
C GLU A 134 12.23 3.42 -10.09
N VAL A 135 11.42 4.29 -9.49
CA VAL A 135 9.96 4.28 -9.59
C VAL A 135 9.40 5.57 -10.14
N PHE A 136 9.90 6.71 -9.65
CA PHE A 136 9.51 8.04 -10.10
C PHE A 136 10.55 8.56 -11.09
N ASP A 137 10.10 8.92 -12.29
CA ASP A 137 10.96 9.56 -13.29
C ASP A 137 11.34 11.00 -12.91
N ASP A 138 12.14 11.65 -13.75
CA ASP A 138 12.64 12.99 -13.48
C ASP A 138 11.56 14.09 -13.54
N SER A 139 10.36 13.78 -14.01
CA SER A 139 9.22 14.72 -13.99
C SER A 139 8.63 14.90 -12.60
N VAL A 140 8.96 14.00 -11.65
CA VAL A 140 8.48 14.08 -10.27
C VAL A 140 9.52 14.76 -9.40
N GLU A 141 9.16 15.86 -8.77
CA GLU A 141 9.96 16.51 -7.75
C GLU A 141 9.96 15.68 -6.46
N LEU A 142 11.14 15.40 -5.92
CA LEU A 142 11.34 14.65 -4.68
C LEU A 142 11.87 15.60 -3.60
N GLU A 143 11.02 15.95 -2.63
CA GLU A 143 11.40 16.80 -1.50
C GLU A 143 11.71 15.94 -0.27
N ILE A 144 12.94 15.99 0.26
CA ILE A 144 13.30 15.29 1.50
C ILE A 144 13.09 16.21 2.69
N LYS A 145 12.34 15.74 3.70
CA LYS A 145 12.12 16.41 4.98
C LYS A 145 12.61 15.55 6.13
N ASP A 146 13.57 16.07 6.89
CA ASP A 146 14.00 15.48 8.15
C ASP A 146 12.99 15.81 9.24
N VAL A 147 12.43 14.79 9.87
CA VAL A 147 11.46 14.90 10.95
C VAL A 147 11.97 14.14 12.18
N SER A 148 11.57 14.57 13.36
CA SER A 148 11.98 13.90 14.61
C SER A 148 11.19 12.62 14.88
N ASN A 149 10.00 12.48 14.30
CA ASN A 149 9.12 11.34 14.47
C ASN A 149 8.07 11.32 13.36
N ILE A 150 7.66 10.13 12.93
CA ILE A 150 6.49 9.92 12.07
C ILE A 150 5.36 9.40 12.97
N PRO A 151 4.28 10.17 13.18
CA PRO A 151 3.24 9.81 14.13
C PRO A 151 2.44 8.60 13.65
N GLN A 152 2.04 7.77 14.59
CA GLN A 152 1.01 6.74 14.35
C GLN A 152 -0.37 7.40 14.30
N GLU A 153 -1.28 6.81 13.53
CA GLU A 153 -2.69 7.17 13.57
C GLU A 153 -3.32 6.80 14.93
N ALA A 154 -4.53 7.31 15.22
CA ALA A 154 -5.28 6.97 16.42
C ALA A 154 -5.52 5.44 16.58
N SER A 155 -5.44 4.69 15.49
CA SER A 155 -5.51 3.23 15.44
C SER A 155 -4.22 2.52 15.88
N GLY A 156 -3.13 3.25 16.16
CA GLY A 156 -1.80 2.72 16.44
C GLY A 156 -1.02 2.26 15.19
N LYS A 157 -1.54 2.50 13.99
CA LYS A 157 -0.91 2.08 12.73
C LYS A 157 -0.10 3.22 12.11
N TYR A 158 1.04 2.86 11.49
CA TYR A 158 1.79 3.78 10.65
C TYR A 158 1.17 3.86 9.26
N ARG A 159 1.09 5.08 8.72
CA ARG A 159 0.85 5.27 7.30
C ARG A 159 2.18 5.47 6.60
N PHE A 160 2.58 4.49 5.82
CA PHE A 160 3.83 4.54 5.04
C PHE A 160 3.74 5.49 3.85
N SER A 161 2.53 5.68 3.32
CA SER A 161 2.28 6.65 2.27
C SER A 161 0.93 7.33 2.39
N ILE A 162 0.86 8.58 1.91
CA ILE A 162 -0.33 9.41 1.87
C ILE A 162 -0.44 10.01 0.46
N CYS A 163 -1.49 9.64 -0.27
CA CYS A 163 -1.79 10.26 -1.56
C CYS A 163 -2.95 11.23 -1.40
N LYS A 164 -2.73 12.49 -1.80
CA LYS A 164 -3.73 13.59 -1.75
C LYS A 164 -4.24 13.98 -3.14
N VAL A 165 -3.82 13.22 -4.18
CA VAL A 165 -4.12 13.49 -5.59
C VAL A 165 -5.27 12.65 -6.10
#